data_be5fbffe8dc9bc2432605de78fabb73a
#
_entry.id   be5fbffe8dc9bc2432605de78fabb73a
#
_cell.length_a   1.000
_cell.length_b   1.000
_cell.length_c   1.000
_cell.angle_alpha   90.00
_cell.angle_beta   90.00
_cell.angle_gamma   90.00
#
_symmetry.space_group_name_H-M   'P 1'
#
loop_
_entity.id
_entity.type
_entity.pdbx_description
1 polymer ?
#
loop_
_entity_poly.entity_id
_entity_poly.type
_entity_poly.pdbx_seq_one_letter_code
_entity_poly.pdbx_strand_id
1 'polypeptide(L)'
;MGLPTETDENLAGIADLANRIYQLYHTVTGKWGCRITVSVASFVPKPFTPFQWMGQCSVEEIERKQRYLRGLFTNRNIKFAYHDAKTGYIEAILARGDRRLSDVLETVWKHGATYDSWTEFFDFDRWMEAFRECGLDPDFYAARERALDEAMPWDHIHCGVTKDFLRKEWRLAGRGVTTEDCRRHPCNGCAVCPMLPAVLVDYHKENEGHEKTVFVYHER
;
A
#
# COMPACT_ATOMS: atom_id res chain seq x y z
N MET A 1 7.13 3.10 -2.05
CA MET A 1 7.64 4.26 -2.81
C MET A 1 6.46 5.13 -3.23
N GLY A 2 6.57 6.45 -3.07
CA GLY A 2 5.48 7.37 -3.37
C GLY A 2 4.54 7.67 -2.21
N LEU A 3 4.96 7.47 -0.97
CA LEU A 3 4.22 7.94 0.20
C LEU A 3 4.19 9.48 0.25
N PRO A 4 3.12 10.10 0.78
CA PRO A 4 2.94 11.55 0.75
C PRO A 4 4.08 12.37 1.38
N THR A 5 4.74 11.80 2.39
CA THR A 5 5.83 12.45 3.13
C THR A 5 7.21 11.92 2.75
N GLU A 6 7.30 11.05 1.74
CA GLU A 6 8.55 10.41 1.33
C GLU A 6 9.49 11.39 0.63
N THR A 7 10.73 11.44 1.08
CA THR A 7 11.82 12.23 0.49
C THR A 7 12.84 11.33 -0.20
N ASP A 8 13.70 11.92 -1.02
CA ASP A 8 14.81 11.20 -1.65
C ASP A 8 15.80 10.63 -0.60
N GLU A 9 15.92 11.27 0.57
CA GLU A 9 16.71 10.76 1.69
C GLU A 9 16.11 9.45 2.25
N ASN A 10 14.77 9.37 2.37
CA ASN A 10 14.12 8.12 2.77
C ASN A 10 14.38 6.99 1.77
N LEU A 11 14.38 7.30 0.48
CA LEU A 11 14.73 6.33 -0.56
C LEU A 11 16.20 5.90 -0.46
N ALA A 12 17.11 6.84 -0.22
CA ALA A 12 18.53 6.54 0.00
C ALA A 12 18.73 5.62 1.22
N GLY A 13 17.92 5.80 2.27
CA GLY A 13 17.91 4.93 3.45
C GLY A 13 17.63 3.46 3.12
N ILE A 14 16.82 3.17 2.09
CA ILE A 14 16.57 1.80 1.62
C ILE A 14 17.87 1.17 1.08
N ALA A 15 18.62 1.93 0.27
CA ALA A 15 19.88 1.46 -0.29
C ALA A 15 20.96 1.31 0.79
N ASP A 16 21.03 2.24 1.76
CA ASP A 16 21.91 2.15 2.92
C ASP A 16 21.63 0.88 3.73
N LEU A 17 20.36 0.63 4.06
CA LEU A 17 19.97 -0.58 4.80
C LEU A 17 20.42 -1.86 4.08
N ALA A 18 20.22 -1.96 2.78
CA ALA A 18 20.64 -3.13 2.01
C ALA A 18 22.18 -3.32 2.03
N ASN A 19 22.94 -2.23 1.91
CA ASN A 19 24.39 -2.26 1.99
C ASN A 19 24.87 -2.65 3.42
N ARG A 20 24.23 -2.13 4.46
CA ARG A 20 24.55 -2.50 5.86
C ARG A 20 24.27 -3.98 6.12
N ILE A 21 23.17 -4.54 5.60
CA ILE A 21 22.88 -5.97 5.70
C ILE A 21 23.96 -6.79 5.00
N TYR A 22 24.40 -6.37 3.82
CA TYR A 22 25.47 -7.03 3.08
C TYR A 22 26.79 -7.04 3.86
N GLN A 23 27.18 -5.91 4.47
CA GLN A 23 28.37 -5.79 5.31
C GLN A 23 28.25 -6.62 6.59
N LEU A 24 27.09 -6.61 7.24
CA LEU A 24 26.83 -7.40 8.44
C LEU A 24 26.99 -8.89 8.16
N TYR A 25 26.48 -9.38 7.03
CA TYR A 25 26.68 -10.77 6.61
C TYR A 25 28.17 -11.12 6.54
N HIS A 26 28.98 -10.25 5.91
CA HIS A 26 30.43 -10.46 5.84
C HIS A 26 31.09 -10.46 7.23
N THR A 27 30.74 -9.51 8.08
CA THR A 27 31.27 -9.39 9.45
C THR A 27 30.99 -10.64 10.28
N VAL A 28 29.78 -11.19 10.17
CA VAL A 28 29.36 -12.35 10.97
C VAL A 28 29.92 -13.66 10.42
N THR A 29 30.00 -13.81 9.12
CA THR A 29 30.34 -15.11 8.49
C THR A 29 31.74 -15.19 7.95
N GLY A 30 32.45 -14.08 7.81
CA GLY A 30 33.73 -13.96 7.12
C GLY A 30 33.62 -14.17 5.59
N LYS A 31 32.42 -14.30 5.03
CA LYS A 31 32.20 -14.62 3.62
C LYS A 31 31.60 -13.44 2.87
N TRP A 32 31.97 -13.30 1.60
CA TRP A 32 31.35 -12.42 0.63
C TRP A 32 30.34 -13.18 -0.27
N GLY A 33 29.49 -12.45 -1.02
CA GLY A 33 28.64 -13.05 -2.04
C GLY A 33 27.20 -13.34 -1.57
N CYS A 34 26.78 -12.82 -0.42
CA CYS A 34 25.36 -12.79 -0.06
C CYS A 34 24.55 -12.10 -1.15
N ARG A 35 23.50 -12.75 -1.64
CA ARG A 35 22.58 -12.15 -2.60
C ARG A 35 21.39 -11.54 -1.87
N ILE A 36 21.15 -10.27 -2.10
CA ILE A 36 20.05 -9.51 -1.51
C ILE A 36 19.11 -9.05 -2.63
N THR A 37 17.83 -9.24 -2.47
CA THR A 37 16.81 -8.63 -3.35
C THR A 37 16.05 -7.57 -2.55
N VAL A 38 16.12 -6.33 -3.01
CA VAL A 38 15.33 -5.22 -2.49
C VAL A 38 14.11 -5.08 -3.38
N SER A 39 12.92 -5.39 -2.85
CA SER A 39 11.67 -5.26 -3.57
C SER A 39 10.89 -4.07 -3.03
N VAL A 40 10.57 -3.11 -3.89
CA VAL A 40 9.85 -1.89 -3.51
C VAL A 40 8.60 -1.74 -4.35
N ALA A 41 7.44 -1.79 -3.71
CA ALA A 41 6.16 -1.52 -4.35
C ALA A 41 5.89 -0.01 -4.42
N SER A 42 5.15 0.43 -5.44
CA SER A 42 4.57 1.77 -5.47
C SER A 42 3.45 1.87 -4.44
N PHE A 43 3.35 3.02 -3.78
CA PHE A 43 2.25 3.28 -2.86
C PHE A 43 0.95 3.44 -3.64
N VAL A 44 -0.05 2.66 -3.27
CA VAL A 44 -1.42 2.75 -3.78
C VAL A 44 -2.34 3.01 -2.59
N PRO A 45 -3.04 4.16 -2.54
CA PRO A 45 -4.02 4.42 -1.50
C PRO A 45 -5.14 3.39 -1.54
N LYS A 46 -5.37 2.70 -0.43
CA LYS A 46 -6.38 1.65 -0.35
C LYS A 46 -7.58 2.08 0.50
N PRO A 47 -8.81 1.66 0.15
CA PRO A 47 -9.99 1.76 1.03
C PRO A 47 -9.71 1.22 2.43
N PHE A 48 -10.39 1.77 3.42
CA PHE A 48 -10.32 1.35 4.83
C PHE A 48 -8.93 1.48 5.47
N THR A 49 -8.05 2.29 4.89
CA THR A 49 -6.76 2.64 5.48
C THR A 49 -6.70 4.14 5.83
N PRO A 50 -5.80 4.55 6.74
CA PRO A 50 -5.62 5.97 7.04
C PRO A 50 -5.28 6.82 5.81
N PHE A 51 -4.66 6.24 4.79
CA PHE A 51 -4.26 6.94 3.57
C PHE A 51 -5.30 6.93 2.43
N GLN A 52 -6.51 6.43 2.68
CA GLN A 52 -7.55 6.35 1.64
C GLN A 52 -7.95 7.71 1.03
N TRP A 53 -7.66 8.84 1.71
CA TRP A 53 -7.93 10.19 1.24
C TRP A 53 -6.80 10.77 0.38
N MET A 54 -5.60 10.18 0.45
CA MET A 54 -4.45 10.65 -0.30
C MET A 54 -4.57 10.36 -1.79
N GLY A 55 -4.00 11.25 -2.62
CA GLY A 55 -3.74 10.96 -4.02
C GLY A 55 -2.50 10.09 -4.18
N GLN A 56 -2.45 9.30 -5.25
CA GLN A 56 -1.23 8.61 -5.66
C GLN A 56 -0.28 9.59 -6.35
N CYS A 57 1.02 9.40 -6.21
CA CYS A 57 2.02 10.09 -7.03
C CYS A 57 1.81 9.82 -8.52
N SER A 58 2.15 10.79 -9.37
CA SER A 58 2.11 10.58 -10.81
C SER A 58 3.05 9.45 -11.27
N VAL A 59 2.77 8.91 -12.45
CA VAL A 59 3.61 7.88 -13.06
C VAL A 59 5.05 8.38 -13.22
N GLU A 60 5.23 9.63 -13.69
CA GLU A 60 6.54 10.25 -13.91
C GLU A 60 7.34 10.38 -12.61
N GLU A 61 6.68 10.75 -11.50
CA GLU A 61 7.32 10.89 -10.20
C GLU A 61 7.72 9.52 -9.63
N ILE A 62 6.87 8.51 -9.77
CA ILE A 62 7.23 7.14 -9.38
C ILE A 62 8.42 6.63 -10.20
N GLU A 63 8.42 6.84 -11.52
CA GLU A 63 9.54 6.46 -12.38
C GLU A 63 10.83 7.24 -12.05
N ARG A 64 10.72 8.53 -11.70
CA ARG A 64 11.86 9.34 -11.22
C ARG A 64 12.47 8.70 -9.98
N LYS A 65 11.64 8.39 -9.00
CA LYS A 65 12.05 7.75 -7.74
C LYS A 65 12.65 6.37 -7.96
N GLN A 66 12.10 5.57 -8.87
CA GLN A 66 12.64 4.26 -9.26
C GLN A 66 14.04 4.40 -9.89
N ARG A 67 14.22 5.35 -10.82
CA ARG A 67 15.53 5.64 -11.43
C ARG A 67 16.54 6.11 -10.38
N TYR A 68 16.13 7.01 -9.48
CA TYR A 68 16.97 7.50 -8.41
C TYR A 68 17.44 6.35 -7.50
N LEU A 69 16.52 5.56 -6.97
CA LEU A 69 16.86 4.46 -6.08
C LEU A 69 17.71 3.38 -6.78
N ARG A 70 17.42 3.08 -8.05
CA ARG A 70 18.23 2.15 -8.85
C ARG A 70 19.69 2.60 -8.95
N GLY A 71 19.92 3.90 -9.14
CA GLY A 71 21.27 4.49 -9.25
C GLY A 71 22.11 4.34 -7.96
N LEU A 72 21.45 4.14 -6.81
CA LEU A 72 22.14 3.98 -5.53
C LEU A 72 22.68 2.54 -5.29
N PHE A 73 22.18 1.55 -6.03
CA PHE A 73 22.64 0.16 -5.93
C PHE A 73 23.84 -0.09 -6.86
N THR A 74 25.05 0.05 -6.32
CA THR A 74 26.31 -0.19 -7.05
C THR A 74 26.83 -1.62 -6.86
N ASN A 75 26.39 -2.33 -5.81
CA ASN A 75 26.79 -3.69 -5.51
C ASN A 75 26.01 -4.70 -6.36
N ARG A 76 26.70 -5.44 -7.22
CA ARG A 76 26.10 -6.47 -8.11
C ARG A 76 25.38 -7.62 -7.38
N ASN A 77 25.61 -7.78 -6.08
CA ASN A 77 24.93 -8.78 -5.27
C ASN A 77 23.61 -8.27 -4.68
N ILE A 78 23.30 -6.98 -4.86
CA ILE A 78 22.05 -6.37 -4.43
C ILE A 78 21.20 -6.13 -5.67
N LYS A 79 20.14 -6.91 -5.82
CA LYS A 79 19.17 -6.77 -6.91
C LYS A 79 18.05 -5.84 -6.48
N PHE A 80 17.74 -4.84 -7.26
CA PHE A 80 16.56 -3.98 -7.08
C PHE A 80 15.42 -4.47 -7.98
N ALA A 81 14.27 -4.73 -7.37
CA ALA A 81 13.02 -5.08 -8.04
C ALA A 81 11.92 -4.09 -7.61
N TYR A 82 11.03 -3.72 -8.53
CA TYR A 82 9.95 -2.80 -8.28
C TYR A 82 8.76 -3.11 -9.19
N HIS A 83 7.58 -2.64 -8.81
CA HIS A 83 6.39 -2.72 -9.64
C HIS A 83 6.40 -1.60 -10.69
N ASP A 84 5.90 -1.91 -11.87
CA ASP A 84 5.72 -0.94 -12.94
C ASP A 84 4.80 0.21 -12.47
N ALA A 85 5.19 1.46 -12.79
CA ALA A 85 4.47 2.64 -12.32
C ALA A 85 3.09 2.77 -12.98
N LYS A 86 2.98 2.42 -14.26
CA LYS A 86 1.72 2.48 -15.03
C LYS A 86 0.73 1.42 -14.54
N THR A 87 1.20 0.21 -14.27
CA THR A 87 0.38 -0.84 -13.63
C THR A 87 -0.11 -0.39 -12.25
N GLY A 88 0.77 0.21 -11.44
CA GLY A 88 0.40 0.78 -10.14
C GLY A 88 -0.61 1.92 -10.23
N TYR A 89 -0.58 2.70 -11.30
CA TYR A 89 -1.54 3.76 -11.55
C TYR A 89 -2.95 3.19 -11.86
N ILE A 90 -3.04 2.18 -12.73
CA ILE A 90 -4.32 1.48 -12.99
C ILE A 90 -4.85 0.81 -11.72
N GLU A 91 -3.97 0.21 -10.92
CA GLU A 91 -4.35 -0.36 -9.61
C GLU A 91 -4.98 0.70 -8.70
N ALA A 92 -4.42 1.91 -8.64
CA ALA A 92 -4.97 3.00 -7.83
C ALA A 92 -6.34 3.46 -8.34
N ILE A 93 -6.53 3.58 -9.65
CA ILE A 93 -7.80 3.91 -10.25
C ILE A 93 -8.87 2.89 -9.83
N LEU A 94 -8.58 1.60 -10.00
CA LEU A 94 -9.52 0.52 -9.67
C LEU A 94 -9.78 0.41 -8.18
N ALA A 95 -8.74 0.57 -7.34
CA ALA A 95 -8.89 0.52 -5.88
C ALA A 95 -9.71 1.68 -5.30
N ARG A 96 -9.71 2.84 -5.96
CA ARG A 96 -10.38 4.06 -5.49
C ARG A 96 -11.62 4.42 -6.32
N GLY A 97 -11.94 3.59 -7.29
CA GLY A 97 -12.99 3.81 -8.27
C GLY A 97 -14.40 3.65 -7.74
N ASP A 98 -15.33 3.93 -8.61
CA ASP A 98 -16.76 3.73 -8.41
C ASP A 98 -17.36 2.97 -9.61
N ARG A 99 -18.70 2.78 -9.58
CA ARG A 99 -19.41 2.00 -10.60
C ARG A 99 -19.24 2.50 -12.04
N ARG A 100 -18.85 3.75 -12.25
CA ARG A 100 -18.64 4.31 -13.60
C ARG A 100 -17.45 3.64 -14.30
N LEU A 101 -16.52 3.06 -13.55
CA LEU A 101 -15.41 2.30 -14.13
C LEU A 101 -15.84 1.01 -14.82
N SER A 102 -17.10 0.55 -14.65
CA SER A 102 -17.61 -0.61 -15.39
C SER A 102 -17.56 -0.40 -16.90
N ASP A 103 -17.86 0.82 -17.35
CA ASP A 103 -17.87 1.15 -18.77
C ASP A 103 -16.43 1.16 -19.34
N VAL A 104 -15.46 1.63 -18.54
CA VAL A 104 -14.04 1.58 -18.90
C VAL A 104 -13.57 0.13 -19.00
N LEU A 105 -13.90 -0.71 -18.01
CA LEU A 105 -13.52 -2.13 -18.01
C LEU A 105 -14.10 -2.87 -19.23
N GLU A 106 -15.36 -2.62 -19.57
CA GLU A 106 -15.99 -3.21 -20.75
C GLU A 106 -15.32 -2.73 -22.04
N THR A 107 -14.96 -1.45 -22.12
CA THR A 107 -14.28 -0.87 -23.29
C THR A 107 -12.87 -1.43 -23.44
N VAL A 108 -12.09 -1.48 -22.36
CA VAL A 108 -10.74 -2.09 -22.38
C VAL A 108 -10.80 -3.55 -22.82
N TRP A 109 -11.78 -4.32 -22.33
CA TRP A 109 -12.00 -5.70 -22.75
C TRP A 109 -12.37 -5.80 -24.24
N LYS A 110 -13.26 -4.94 -24.74
CA LYS A 110 -13.61 -4.87 -26.19
C LYS A 110 -12.41 -4.54 -27.06
N HIS A 111 -11.45 -3.76 -26.52
CA HIS A 111 -10.17 -3.48 -27.19
C HIS A 111 -9.15 -4.62 -27.07
N GLY A 112 -9.55 -5.78 -26.52
CA GLY A 112 -8.75 -6.99 -26.49
C GLY A 112 -7.92 -7.22 -25.23
N ALA A 113 -8.13 -6.47 -24.15
CA ALA A 113 -7.50 -6.76 -22.87
C ALA A 113 -8.07 -8.04 -22.26
N THR A 114 -7.19 -8.98 -21.89
CA THR A 114 -7.60 -10.28 -21.31
C THR A 114 -6.76 -10.69 -20.12
N TYR A 115 -5.47 -10.38 -20.10
CA TYR A 115 -4.52 -10.83 -19.09
C TYR A 115 -3.64 -9.67 -18.58
N ASP A 116 -4.21 -8.49 -18.33
CA ASP A 116 -3.50 -7.26 -18.01
C ASP A 116 -2.75 -7.30 -16.66
N SER A 117 -2.94 -8.34 -15.84
CA SER A 117 -2.10 -8.60 -14.67
C SER A 117 -0.69 -9.12 -15.01
N TRP A 118 -0.48 -9.52 -16.27
CA TRP A 118 0.81 -9.98 -16.77
C TRP A 118 1.46 -8.89 -17.60
N THR A 119 2.71 -8.56 -17.30
CA THR A 119 3.44 -7.44 -17.92
C THR A 119 3.47 -7.52 -19.44
N GLU A 120 3.55 -8.70 -20.01
CA GLU A 120 3.59 -8.94 -21.47
C GLU A 120 2.26 -8.66 -22.18
N PHE A 121 1.14 -8.63 -21.46
CA PHE A 121 -0.20 -8.36 -22.01
C PHE A 121 -0.72 -6.97 -21.63
N PHE A 122 -0.11 -6.35 -20.63
CA PHE A 122 -0.52 -5.04 -20.16
C PHE A 122 -0.20 -3.94 -21.16
N ASP A 123 -1.22 -3.19 -21.54
CA ASP A 123 -1.10 -2.07 -22.46
C ASP A 123 -1.75 -0.82 -21.84
N PHE A 124 -0.90 0.08 -21.35
CA PHE A 124 -1.33 1.30 -20.69
C PHE A 124 -2.09 2.26 -21.63
N ASP A 125 -1.68 2.35 -22.89
CA ASP A 125 -2.29 3.26 -23.83
C ASP A 125 -3.72 2.83 -24.18
N ARG A 126 -3.98 1.52 -24.21
CA ARG A 126 -5.32 0.94 -24.33
C ARG A 126 -6.23 1.38 -23.20
N TRP A 127 -5.74 1.41 -21.97
CA TRP A 127 -6.50 1.89 -20.80
C TRP A 127 -6.80 3.39 -20.92
N MET A 128 -5.82 4.21 -21.29
CA MET A 128 -6.01 5.65 -21.46
C MET A 128 -6.99 5.97 -22.59
N GLU A 129 -6.98 5.20 -23.68
CA GLU A 129 -7.96 5.31 -24.76
C GLU A 129 -9.38 5.02 -24.25
N ALA A 130 -9.57 3.92 -23.50
CA ALA A 130 -10.87 3.56 -22.94
C ALA A 130 -11.40 4.63 -21.97
N PHE A 131 -10.55 5.22 -21.14
CA PHE A 131 -10.94 6.35 -20.29
C PHE A 131 -11.42 7.54 -21.10
N ARG A 132 -10.74 7.87 -22.20
CA ARG A 132 -11.10 8.96 -23.09
C ARG A 132 -12.44 8.69 -23.79
N GLU A 133 -12.67 7.49 -24.29
CA GLU A 133 -13.93 7.10 -24.92
C GLU A 133 -15.11 7.16 -23.96
N CYS A 134 -14.90 6.77 -22.70
CA CYS A 134 -15.92 6.83 -21.65
C CYS A 134 -16.10 8.24 -21.07
N GLY A 135 -15.28 9.22 -21.49
CA GLY A 135 -15.33 10.60 -20.97
C GLY A 135 -15.00 10.71 -19.49
N LEU A 136 -14.17 9.82 -18.97
CA LEU A 136 -13.73 9.79 -17.56
C LEU A 136 -12.27 10.21 -17.44
N ASP A 137 -12.00 11.01 -16.42
CA ASP A 137 -10.64 11.41 -16.06
C ASP A 137 -10.03 10.39 -15.10
N PRO A 138 -8.97 9.67 -15.48
CA PRO A 138 -8.30 8.71 -14.62
C PRO A 138 -7.67 9.36 -13.37
N ASP A 139 -7.20 10.61 -13.46
CA ASP A 139 -6.60 11.34 -12.34
C ASP A 139 -7.64 11.70 -11.27
N PHE A 140 -8.90 11.85 -11.63
CA PHE A 140 -9.99 11.98 -10.66
C PHE A 140 -10.02 10.81 -9.66
N TYR A 141 -9.64 9.62 -10.09
CA TYR A 141 -9.60 8.43 -9.24
C TYR A 141 -8.24 8.24 -8.58
N ALA A 142 -7.14 8.28 -9.33
CA ALA A 142 -5.80 7.95 -8.83
C ALA A 142 -5.13 9.11 -8.09
N ALA A 143 -5.01 10.28 -8.74
CA ALA A 143 -4.14 11.36 -8.27
C ALA A 143 -4.84 12.35 -7.33
N ARG A 144 -6.18 12.47 -7.43
CA ARG A 144 -6.92 13.45 -6.63
C ARG A 144 -6.86 13.11 -5.13
N GLU A 145 -6.45 14.07 -4.33
CA GLU A 145 -6.66 14.05 -2.89
C GLU A 145 -8.15 14.27 -2.58
N ARG A 146 -8.70 13.53 -1.62
CA ARG A 146 -10.10 13.59 -1.22
C ARG A 146 -10.23 14.29 0.12
N ALA A 147 -11.30 15.07 0.31
CA ALA A 147 -11.58 15.67 1.60
C ALA A 147 -11.93 14.60 2.65
N LEU A 148 -11.55 14.86 3.91
CA LEU A 148 -11.77 13.89 5.00
C LEU A 148 -13.25 13.61 5.29
N ASP A 149 -14.14 14.53 4.91
CA ASP A 149 -15.60 14.43 5.05
C ASP A 149 -16.29 13.94 3.78
N GLU A 150 -15.55 13.77 2.69
CA GLU A 150 -16.10 13.28 1.42
C GLU A 150 -16.70 11.88 1.60
N ALA A 151 -17.86 11.66 0.98
CA ALA A 151 -18.45 10.33 0.88
C ALA A 151 -17.65 9.46 -0.09
N MET A 152 -17.16 8.32 0.42
CA MET A 152 -16.37 7.40 -0.39
C MET A 152 -17.22 6.32 -1.06
N PRO A 153 -16.85 5.83 -2.24
CA PRO A 153 -17.61 4.77 -2.92
C PRO A 153 -17.82 3.51 -2.06
N TRP A 154 -16.98 3.28 -1.07
CA TRP A 154 -16.99 2.11 -0.17
C TRP A 154 -17.56 2.38 1.22
N ASP A 155 -18.06 3.60 1.52
CA ASP A 155 -18.58 3.95 2.85
C ASP A 155 -19.79 3.11 3.30
N HIS A 156 -20.44 2.41 2.36
CA HIS A 156 -21.54 1.49 2.63
C HIS A 156 -21.07 0.09 3.11
N ILE A 157 -19.77 -0.17 3.12
CA ILE A 157 -19.17 -1.44 3.54
C ILE A 157 -18.56 -1.26 4.93
N HIS A 158 -18.89 -2.14 5.87
CA HIS A 158 -18.32 -2.15 7.21
C HIS A 158 -17.19 -3.17 7.31
N CYS A 159 -15.96 -2.69 7.57
CA CYS A 159 -14.79 -3.53 7.82
C CYS A 159 -14.43 -3.64 9.32
N GLY A 160 -15.29 -3.12 10.21
CA GLY A 160 -15.07 -3.11 11.66
C GLY A 160 -14.34 -1.85 12.17
N VAL A 161 -13.53 -1.19 11.35
CA VAL A 161 -12.81 0.05 11.73
C VAL A 161 -13.67 1.26 11.37
N THR A 162 -13.81 2.21 12.31
CA THR A 162 -14.59 3.42 12.05
C THR A 162 -13.82 4.43 11.19
N LYS A 163 -14.56 5.20 10.39
CA LYS A 163 -13.99 6.29 9.58
C LYS A 163 -13.32 7.36 10.44
N ASP A 164 -13.85 7.61 11.64
CA ASP A 164 -13.27 8.59 12.59
C ASP A 164 -11.93 8.12 13.14
N PHE A 165 -11.79 6.82 13.40
CA PHE A 165 -10.49 6.25 13.76
C PHE A 165 -9.48 6.41 12.61
N LEU A 166 -9.85 6.10 11.37
CA LEU A 166 -8.98 6.28 10.22
C LEU A 166 -8.59 7.75 10.01
N ARG A 167 -9.49 8.71 10.26
CA ARG A 167 -9.20 10.15 10.23
C ARG A 167 -8.20 10.56 11.31
N LYS A 168 -8.34 9.98 12.52
CA LYS A 168 -7.36 10.18 13.61
C LYS A 168 -5.99 9.67 13.20
N GLU A 169 -5.91 8.44 12.71
CA GLU A 169 -4.66 7.82 12.27
C GLU A 169 -4.01 8.60 11.11
N TRP A 170 -4.81 9.09 10.16
CA TRP A 170 -4.31 9.95 9.08
C TRP A 170 -3.61 11.22 9.63
N ARG A 171 -4.25 11.89 10.63
CA ARG A 171 -3.65 13.08 11.25
C ARG A 171 -2.38 12.76 12.04
N LEU A 172 -2.33 11.62 12.72
CA LEU A 172 -1.16 11.17 13.46
C LEU A 172 -0.01 10.82 12.51
N ALA A 173 -0.31 10.11 11.41
CA ALA A 173 0.67 9.76 10.38
C ALA A 173 1.33 11.01 9.77
N GLY A 174 0.55 12.06 9.47
CA GLY A 174 1.09 13.35 8.99
C GLY A 174 2.02 14.06 9.97
N ARG A 175 1.98 13.70 11.26
CA ARG A 175 2.87 14.21 12.31
C ARG A 175 4.01 13.25 12.66
N GLY A 176 4.10 12.10 11.99
CA GLY A 176 5.08 11.04 12.31
C GLY A 176 4.82 10.37 13.68
N VAL A 177 3.59 10.43 14.19
CA VAL A 177 3.21 9.80 15.46
C VAL A 177 2.63 8.42 15.20
N THR A 178 3.19 7.42 15.89
CA THR A 178 2.71 6.03 15.81
C THR A 178 1.62 5.78 16.85
N THR A 179 0.65 4.94 16.49
CA THR A 179 -0.38 4.45 17.42
C THR A 179 0.10 3.18 18.10
N GLU A 180 -0.04 3.12 19.41
CA GLU A 180 0.36 1.97 20.22
C GLU A 180 -0.46 0.71 19.87
N ASP A 181 0.18 -0.45 19.97
CA ASP A 181 -0.47 -1.73 19.76
C ASP A 181 -1.41 -2.07 20.93
N CYS A 182 -2.71 -2.09 20.68
CA CYS A 182 -3.72 -2.35 21.70
C CYS A 182 -3.67 -3.76 22.33
N ARG A 183 -2.81 -4.66 21.82
CA ARG A 183 -2.51 -5.93 22.48
C ARG A 183 -1.59 -5.76 23.68
N ARG A 184 -0.85 -4.65 23.77
CA ARG A 184 0.14 -4.35 24.82
C ARG A 184 -0.14 -3.05 25.56
N HIS A 185 -1.06 -2.24 25.06
CA HIS A 185 -1.41 -0.91 25.54
C HIS A 185 -2.93 -0.76 25.62
N PRO A 186 -3.45 0.28 26.27
CA PRO A 186 -4.88 0.58 26.30
C PRO A 186 -5.49 0.64 24.90
N CYS A 187 -6.78 0.29 24.82
CA CYS A 187 -7.53 0.30 23.56
C CYS A 187 -7.44 1.67 22.87
N ASN A 188 -7.08 1.66 21.58
CA ASN A 188 -6.92 2.86 20.75
C ASN A 188 -8.24 3.36 20.11
N GLY A 189 -9.36 2.65 20.35
CA GLY A 189 -10.69 3.07 19.93
C GLY A 189 -11.04 2.83 18.47
N CYS A 190 -10.43 1.83 17.81
CA CYS A 190 -10.71 1.51 16.40
C CYS A 190 -12.13 1.00 16.14
N ALA A 191 -12.86 0.55 17.17
CA ALA A 191 -14.19 -0.03 17.17
C ALA A 191 -14.30 -1.48 16.66
N VAL A 192 -13.21 -2.13 16.28
CA VAL A 192 -13.25 -3.52 15.78
C VAL A 192 -13.85 -4.48 16.82
N CYS A 193 -13.36 -4.43 18.07
CA CYS A 193 -13.80 -5.36 19.12
C CYS A 193 -15.29 -5.23 19.51
N PRO A 194 -15.87 -4.00 19.60
CA PRO A 194 -17.30 -3.85 19.84
C PRO A 194 -18.20 -4.24 18.65
N MET A 195 -17.72 -4.04 17.42
CA MET A 195 -18.52 -4.30 16.22
C MET A 195 -18.43 -5.75 15.74
N LEU A 196 -17.27 -6.34 15.89
CA LEU A 196 -17.05 -7.78 15.68
C LEU A 196 -16.93 -8.39 17.06
N PRO A 197 -17.63 -9.51 17.37
CA PRO A 197 -17.51 -10.18 18.68
C PRO A 197 -16.12 -10.83 18.78
N ALA A 198 -15.09 -10.01 18.78
CA ALA A 198 -13.70 -10.40 18.85
C ALA A 198 -13.12 -10.00 20.22
N VAL A 199 -12.50 -10.94 20.87
CA VAL A 199 -11.71 -10.67 22.09
C VAL A 199 -10.24 -10.56 21.68
N LEU A 200 -9.63 -9.45 22.07
CA LEU A 200 -8.21 -9.24 21.85
C LEU A 200 -7.45 -9.96 22.97
N VAL A 201 -6.65 -10.93 22.60
CA VAL A 201 -5.86 -11.72 23.56
C VAL A 201 -4.39 -11.32 23.42
N ASP A 202 -3.77 -10.98 24.55
CA ASP A 202 -2.33 -10.71 24.62
C ASP A 202 -1.56 -12.04 24.58
N TYR A 203 -0.97 -12.34 23.44
CA TYR A 203 -0.17 -13.54 23.21
C TYR A 203 1.01 -13.70 24.18
N HIS A 204 1.52 -12.60 24.75
CA HIS A 204 2.64 -12.65 25.68
C HIS A 204 2.23 -12.99 27.13
N LYS A 205 1.05 -12.57 27.57
CA LYS A 205 0.54 -12.94 28.91
C LYS A 205 0.15 -14.41 29.02
N GLU A 206 -0.22 -15.03 27.90
CA GLU A 206 -0.63 -16.43 27.87
C GLU A 206 0.53 -17.42 27.77
N ASN A 207 1.68 -16.97 27.22
CA ASN A 207 2.87 -17.81 27.20
C ASN A 207 3.60 -17.92 28.54
N GLU A 208 3.22 -17.13 29.54
CA GLU A 208 3.66 -17.30 30.93
C GLU A 208 2.85 -18.35 31.70
N GLY A 209 1.75 -18.83 31.15
CA GLY A 209 0.90 -19.86 31.74
C GLY A 209 0.07 -20.60 30.69
N HIS A 210 0.64 -21.63 30.10
CA HIS A 210 0.01 -22.67 29.30
C HIS A 210 -1.47 -22.47 28.89
N GLU A 211 -1.75 -21.88 27.72
CA GLU A 211 -2.83 -22.32 26.83
C GLU A 211 -2.82 -21.55 25.51
N LYS A 212 -2.96 -22.27 24.42
CA LYS A 212 -3.08 -21.70 23.06
C LYS A 212 -4.43 -21.01 22.93
N THR A 213 -4.43 -19.69 22.77
CA THR A 213 -5.68 -18.97 22.53
C THR A 213 -6.10 -19.07 21.09
N VAL A 214 -7.27 -19.66 20.91
CA VAL A 214 -8.02 -19.71 19.65
C VAL A 214 -8.94 -18.49 19.59
N PHE A 215 -9.02 -17.82 18.46
CA PHE A 215 -10.08 -16.83 18.23
C PHE A 215 -11.44 -17.53 18.37
N VAL A 216 -12.15 -17.25 19.44
CA VAL A 216 -13.51 -17.78 19.62
C VAL A 216 -14.48 -16.77 19.04
N TYR A 217 -15.04 -17.08 17.88
CA TYR A 217 -16.23 -16.42 17.39
C TYR A 217 -17.43 -16.94 18.20
N HIS A 218 -18.05 -16.07 18.98
CA HIS A 218 -19.35 -16.39 19.56
C HIS A 218 -20.42 -16.13 18.49
N GLU A 219 -20.99 -17.18 17.93
CA GLU A 219 -22.24 -17.10 17.20
C GLU A 219 -23.36 -16.68 18.18
N ARG A 220 -24.10 -15.63 17.83
CA ARG A 220 -25.37 -15.26 18.49
C ARG A 220 -26.52 -15.72 17.62
#